data_61144ba46d4c26d13047770463be6251
#
_entry.id   61144ba46d4c26d13047770463be6251
#
_cell.length_a   1.000
_cell.length_b   1.000
_cell.length_c   1.000
_cell.angle_alpha   90.00
_cell.angle_beta   90.00
_cell.angle_gamma   90.00
#
_symmetry.space_group_name_H-M   'P 1'
#
loop_
_entity.id
_entity.type
_entity.pdbx_description
1 polymer ?
#
loop_
_entity_poly.entity_id
_entity_poly.type
_entity_poly.pdbx_seq_one_letter_code
_entity_poly.pdbx_strand_id
1 'polypeptide(L)'
;MEQKDELMGIPQLLHFNAMLITGALFFAIVLMKYLGQSNSMFVVSLILVLSLGLLITSADFFIEGAKGLARRAGIAEIVIGLTIVSIGTSLPEILVSGSAAYEASQGKQGAADFAIGSILGSVLVQITLILGIVVMTRSVKVRPSWLNRDGVIMLLAVVLLLFFVWTKGELARWEGAILASLYVAYIVWLLMKREAIRQEEVEESGEYQVRGSNWSSAAYLIMIFLGLAFAVYAANILVEQAYDLALKLKVPHSVVGTTVSGIGTSLPELTIALMAAKRSKGVAIGTLIGSNITDPLLSVGIASMIHPLSISPQDNGLTMDIIAPATVLGVLLALFFMRRTYRFERWEGTCLVLFYAIFLVVLQLNR
;
A
#
# COMPACT_ATOMS: atom_id res chain seq x y z
N MET A 1 14.38 -7.83 -43.05
CA MET A 1 12.99 -7.26 -43.00
C MET A 1 12.59 -7.30 -41.54
N GLU A 2 12.86 -6.22 -40.78
CA GLU A 2 12.40 -6.10 -39.41
C GLU A 2 10.88 -5.95 -39.44
N GLN A 3 10.18 -6.96 -38.94
CA GLN A 3 8.76 -6.85 -38.62
C GLN A 3 8.65 -5.78 -37.51
N LYS A 4 8.25 -4.57 -37.88
CA LYS A 4 7.81 -3.58 -36.90
C LYS A 4 6.61 -4.20 -36.19
N ASP A 5 6.84 -4.74 -35.01
CA ASP A 5 5.76 -5.16 -34.12
C ASP A 5 4.84 -3.95 -33.91
N GLU A 6 3.66 -4.02 -34.47
CA GLU A 6 2.64 -2.97 -34.40
C GLU A 6 2.23 -2.82 -32.94
N LEU A 7 2.45 -1.63 -32.36
CA LEU A 7 2.13 -1.35 -30.97
C LEU A 7 0.62 -1.40 -30.78
N MET A 8 0.17 -2.26 -29.87
CA MET A 8 -1.24 -2.30 -29.48
C MET A 8 -1.62 -0.98 -28.78
N GLY A 9 -2.65 -0.33 -29.30
CA GLY A 9 -3.16 0.95 -28.80
C GLY A 9 -4.35 0.79 -27.84
N ILE A 10 -4.92 1.92 -27.46
CA ILE A 10 -6.10 1.99 -26.56
C ILE A 10 -7.30 1.17 -27.10
N PRO A 11 -7.62 1.15 -28.41
CA PRO A 11 -8.74 0.35 -28.91
C PRO A 11 -8.61 -1.15 -28.63
N GLN A 12 -7.39 -1.69 -28.75
CA GLN A 12 -7.13 -3.12 -28.48
C GLN A 12 -7.22 -3.43 -26.98
N LEU A 13 -7.00 -2.43 -26.11
CA LEU A 13 -7.15 -2.58 -24.66
C LEU A 13 -8.57 -2.97 -24.27
N LEU A 14 -9.60 -2.47 -24.99
CA LEU A 14 -11.00 -2.80 -24.75
C LEU A 14 -11.33 -4.28 -25.01
N HIS A 15 -10.52 -4.96 -25.82
CA HIS A 15 -10.62 -6.41 -26.10
C HIS A 15 -9.70 -7.25 -25.23
N PHE A 16 -8.94 -6.63 -24.32
CA PHE A 16 -8.07 -7.36 -23.41
C PHE A 16 -8.90 -8.07 -22.33
N ASN A 17 -8.81 -9.40 -22.27
CA ASN A 17 -9.65 -10.23 -21.39
C ASN A 17 -9.66 -9.77 -19.92
N ALA A 18 -8.50 -9.36 -19.39
CA ALA A 18 -8.43 -8.87 -18.03
C ALA A 18 -9.28 -7.61 -17.81
N MET A 19 -9.30 -6.68 -18.78
CA MET A 19 -10.13 -5.48 -18.72
C MET A 19 -11.61 -5.80 -18.80
N LEU A 20 -12.00 -6.72 -19.69
CA LEU A 20 -13.40 -7.14 -19.85
C LEU A 20 -13.92 -7.80 -18.57
N ILE A 21 -13.13 -8.70 -17.96
CA ILE A 21 -13.50 -9.37 -16.71
C ILE A 21 -13.61 -8.35 -15.57
N THR A 22 -12.61 -7.46 -15.43
CA THR A 22 -12.60 -6.39 -14.42
C THR A 22 -13.81 -5.47 -14.57
N GLY A 23 -14.12 -5.04 -15.81
CA GLY A 23 -15.29 -4.21 -16.11
C GLY A 23 -16.63 -4.92 -15.82
N ALA A 24 -16.74 -6.19 -16.16
CA ALA A 24 -17.94 -6.99 -15.88
C ALA A 24 -18.17 -7.16 -14.37
N LEU A 25 -17.13 -7.45 -13.60
CA LEU A 25 -17.19 -7.56 -12.14
C LEU A 25 -17.58 -6.23 -11.49
N PHE A 26 -16.96 -5.13 -11.93
CA PHE A 26 -17.31 -3.79 -11.46
C PHE A 26 -18.79 -3.46 -11.72
N PHE A 27 -19.25 -3.67 -12.96
CA PHE A 27 -20.65 -3.42 -13.32
C PHE A 27 -21.62 -4.30 -12.52
N ALA A 28 -21.28 -5.58 -12.31
CA ALA A 28 -22.11 -6.48 -11.50
C ALA A 28 -22.25 -5.98 -10.05
N ILE A 29 -21.15 -5.51 -9.44
CA ILE A 29 -21.19 -4.97 -8.08
C ILE A 29 -22.04 -3.70 -8.01
N VAL A 30 -21.84 -2.75 -8.95
CA VAL A 30 -22.61 -1.52 -9.03
C VAL A 30 -24.10 -1.81 -9.21
N LEU A 31 -24.45 -2.74 -10.11
CA LEU A 31 -25.82 -3.13 -10.35
C LEU A 31 -26.47 -3.74 -9.11
N MET A 32 -25.76 -4.63 -8.41
CA MET A 32 -26.27 -5.23 -7.17
C MET A 32 -26.48 -4.20 -6.06
N LYS A 33 -25.56 -3.23 -5.91
CA LYS A 33 -25.75 -2.11 -4.97
C LYS A 33 -26.94 -1.22 -5.36
N TYR A 34 -27.13 -0.97 -6.65
CA TYR A 34 -28.23 -0.15 -7.16
C TYR A 34 -29.60 -0.81 -6.98
N LEU A 35 -29.70 -2.12 -7.18
CA LEU A 35 -30.94 -2.88 -7.00
C LEU A 35 -31.42 -2.97 -5.54
N GLY A 36 -30.65 -2.47 -4.58
CA GLY A 36 -31.08 -2.13 -3.22
C GLY A 36 -31.47 -3.30 -2.32
N GLN A 37 -31.21 -4.54 -2.71
CA GLN A 37 -31.53 -5.74 -1.90
C GLN A 37 -30.39 -6.16 -0.96
N SER A 38 -29.63 -5.19 -0.42
CA SER A 38 -28.38 -5.45 0.29
C SER A 38 -28.50 -6.08 1.68
N ASN A 39 -29.71 -6.31 2.22
CA ASN A 39 -29.88 -6.83 3.58
C ASN A 39 -29.85 -8.35 3.71
N SER A 40 -29.92 -9.08 2.60
CA SER A 40 -29.79 -10.54 2.62
C SER A 40 -28.34 -10.97 2.83
N MET A 41 -28.11 -11.94 3.73
CA MET A 41 -26.80 -12.56 3.95
C MET A 41 -26.20 -13.09 2.64
N PHE A 42 -27.03 -13.65 1.77
CA PHE A 42 -26.62 -14.15 0.45
C PHE A 42 -26.08 -13.02 -0.44
N VAL A 43 -26.77 -11.89 -0.51
CA VAL A 43 -26.35 -10.73 -1.34
C VAL A 43 -25.05 -10.14 -0.82
N VAL A 44 -24.90 -9.96 0.50
CA VAL A 44 -23.65 -9.50 1.11
C VAL A 44 -22.48 -10.45 0.78
N SER A 45 -22.69 -11.75 0.95
CA SER A 45 -21.66 -12.76 0.63
C SER A 45 -21.30 -12.75 -0.86
N LEU A 46 -22.29 -12.57 -1.75
CA LEU A 46 -22.05 -12.51 -3.18
C LEU A 46 -21.25 -11.26 -3.56
N ILE A 47 -21.59 -10.08 -3.00
CA ILE A 47 -20.83 -8.84 -3.22
C ILE A 47 -19.39 -9.00 -2.71
N LEU A 48 -19.16 -9.65 -1.55
CA LEU A 48 -17.83 -9.95 -1.04
C LEU A 48 -17.01 -10.77 -2.05
N VAL A 49 -17.57 -11.85 -2.60
CA VAL A 49 -16.89 -12.69 -3.59
C VAL A 49 -16.60 -11.93 -4.87
N LEU A 50 -17.56 -11.16 -5.38
CA LEU A 50 -17.37 -10.32 -6.57
C LEU A 50 -16.31 -9.24 -6.33
N SER A 51 -16.30 -8.61 -5.16
CA SER A 51 -15.31 -7.58 -4.81
C SER A 51 -13.90 -8.17 -4.69
N LEU A 52 -13.76 -9.37 -4.13
CA LEU A 52 -12.49 -10.09 -4.12
C LEU A 52 -12.01 -10.42 -5.54
N GLY A 53 -12.91 -10.89 -6.41
CA GLY A 53 -12.63 -11.11 -7.83
C GLY A 53 -12.19 -9.83 -8.53
N LEU A 54 -12.90 -8.74 -8.31
CA LEU A 54 -12.54 -7.42 -8.87
C LEU A 54 -11.19 -6.94 -8.36
N LEU A 55 -10.88 -7.10 -7.06
CA LEU A 55 -9.61 -6.70 -6.47
C LEU A 55 -8.43 -7.47 -7.11
N ILE A 56 -8.58 -8.79 -7.30
CA ILE A 56 -7.56 -9.64 -7.91
C ILE A 56 -7.33 -9.26 -9.38
N THR A 57 -8.40 -9.14 -10.17
CA THR A 57 -8.30 -8.85 -11.61
C THR A 57 -7.79 -7.45 -11.88
N SER A 58 -8.18 -6.47 -11.06
CA SER A 58 -7.67 -5.09 -11.16
C SER A 58 -6.20 -4.99 -10.78
N ALA A 59 -5.73 -5.75 -9.77
CA ALA A 59 -4.32 -5.82 -9.41
C ALA A 59 -3.48 -6.44 -10.55
N ASP A 60 -3.96 -7.50 -11.20
CA ASP A 60 -3.30 -8.10 -12.37
C ASP A 60 -3.15 -7.10 -13.51
N PHE A 61 -4.22 -6.38 -13.81
CA PHE A 61 -4.25 -5.36 -14.85
C PHE A 61 -3.30 -4.19 -14.55
N PHE A 62 -3.28 -3.75 -13.30
CA PHE A 62 -2.37 -2.73 -12.80
C PHE A 62 -0.89 -3.16 -12.93
N ILE A 63 -0.54 -4.37 -12.50
CA ILE A 63 0.83 -4.89 -12.55
C ILE A 63 1.32 -5.02 -13.99
N GLU A 64 0.46 -5.46 -14.93
CA GLU A 64 0.82 -5.52 -16.35
C GLU A 64 1.14 -4.13 -16.90
N GLY A 65 0.32 -3.13 -16.54
CA GLY A 65 0.57 -1.73 -16.88
C GLY A 65 1.88 -1.20 -16.32
N ALA A 66 2.13 -1.42 -15.03
CA ALA A 66 3.33 -0.96 -14.34
C ALA A 66 4.62 -1.58 -14.92
N LYS A 67 4.64 -2.90 -15.12
CA LYS A 67 5.77 -3.60 -15.75
C LYS A 67 6.02 -3.16 -17.19
N GLY A 68 4.95 -3.05 -17.96
CA GLY A 68 5.04 -2.62 -19.35
C GLY A 68 5.58 -1.21 -19.49
N LEU A 69 5.11 -0.29 -18.65
CA LEU A 69 5.59 1.09 -18.63
C LEU A 69 7.07 1.16 -18.20
N ALA A 70 7.45 0.42 -17.15
CA ALA A 70 8.83 0.34 -16.67
C ALA A 70 9.78 -0.09 -17.80
N ARG A 71 9.44 -1.19 -18.48
CA ARG A 71 10.23 -1.72 -19.61
C ARG A 71 10.34 -0.70 -20.74
N ARG A 72 9.22 -0.08 -21.10
CA ARG A 72 9.19 0.89 -22.21
C ARG A 72 9.93 2.18 -21.91
N ALA A 73 9.80 2.68 -20.68
CA ALA A 73 10.49 3.89 -20.22
C ALA A 73 11.97 3.64 -19.87
N GLY A 74 12.42 2.39 -19.90
CA GLY A 74 13.77 2.05 -19.49
C GLY A 74 14.03 2.30 -18.01
N ILE A 75 13.00 2.11 -17.17
CA ILE A 75 13.05 2.32 -15.72
C ILE A 75 13.04 0.95 -15.04
N ALA A 76 13.83 0.79 -13.97
CA ALA A 76 13.82 -0.43 -13.16
C ALA A 76 12.43 -0.70 -12.55
N GLU A 77 12.02 -1.98 -12.49
CA GLU A 77 10.71 -2.35 -11.93
C GLU A 77 10.57 -1.91 -10.47
N ILE A 78 11.66 -1.94 -9.70
CA ILE A 78 11.66 -1.44 -8.30
C ILE A 78 11.33 0.05 -8.23
N VAL A 79 11.83 0.88 -9.14
CA VAL A 79 11.57 2.33 -9.14
C VAL A 79 10.08 2.61 -9.39
N ILE A 80 9.44 1.85 -10.30
CA ILE A 80 7.99 1.97 -10.51
C ILE A 80 7.23 1.56 -9.24
N GLY A 81 7.66 0.48 -8.58
CA GLY A 81 7.10 0.06 -7.29
C GLY A 81 7.20 1.14 -6.21
N LEU A 82 8.40 1.73 -6.06
CA LEU A 82 8.69 2.78 -5.08
C LEU A 82 8.01 4.13 -5.37
N THR A 83 7.54 4.35 -6.60
CA THR A 83 6.96 5.63 -7.03
C THR A 83 5.48 5.50 -7.36
N ILE A 84 5.15 5.22 -8.62
CA ILE A 84 3.77 5.23 -9.12
C ILE A 84 2.88 4.24 -8.34
N VAL A 85 3.41 3.05 -8.05
CA VAL A 85 2.64 2.03 -7.34
C VAL A 85 2.40 2.44 -5.89
N SER A 86 3.45 2.81 -5.17
CA SER A 86 3.33 3.19 -3.75
C SER A 86 2.46 4.44 -3.55
N ILE A 87 2.63 5.49 -4.37
CA ILE A 87 1.75 6.67 -4.30
C ILE A 87 0.30 6.26 -4.54
N GLY A 88 0.08 5.43 -5.56
CA GLY A 88 -1.26 5.02 -5.96
C GLY A 88 -1.96 4.18 -4.89
N THR A 89 -1.28 3.22 -4.31
CA THR A 89 -1.85 2.37 -3.25
C THR A 89 -2.03 3.14 -1.95
N SER A 90 -1.16 4.11 -1.63
CA SER A 90 -1.31 4.99 -0.47
C SER A 90 -2.31 6.15 -0.66
N LEU A 91 -3.00 6.24 -1.81
CA LEU A 91 -4.06 7.26 -1.99
C LEU A 91 -5.16 7.18 -0.93
N PRO A 92 -5.68 6.01 -0.54
CA PRO A 92 -6.63 5.91 0.56
C PRO A 92 -6.08 6.51 1.86
N GLU A 93 -4.84 6.22 2.21
CA GLU A 93 -4.16 6.73 3.41
C GLU A 93 -4.01 8.26 3.36
N ILE A 94 -3.61 8.82 2.21
CA ILE A 94 -3.52 10.26 1.99
C ILE A 94 -4.89 10.92 2.18
N LEU A 95 -5.95 10.35 1.60
CA LEU A 95 -7.29 10.89 1.69
C LEU A 95 -7.86 10.78 3.10
N VAL A 96 -7.67 9.64 3.77
CA VAL A 96 -8.17 9.41 5.14
C VAL A 96 -7.47 10.34 6.12
N SER A 97 -6.13 10.41 6.10
CA SER A 97 -5.38 11.31 6.98
C SER A 97 -5.64 12.78 6.69
N GLY A 98 -5.76 13.15 5.41
CA GLY A 98 -6.12 14.51 4.99
C GLY A 98 -7.53 14.91 5.42
N SER A 99 -8.52 14.02 5.29
CA SER A 99 -9.89 14.23 5.77
C SER A 99 -9.93 14.37 7.29
N ALA A 100 -9.20 13.52 8.01
CA ALA A 100 -9.11 13.60 9.47
C ALA A 100 -8.46 14.91 9.94
N ALA A 101 -7.41 15.37 9.24
CA ALA A 101 -6.81 16.68 9.50
C ALA A 101 -7.79 17.84 9.22
N TYR A 102 -8.60 17.73 8.16
CA TYR A 102 -9.64 18.72 7.88
C TYR A 102 -10.73 18.71 8.97
N GLU A 103 -11.20 17.54 9.42
CA GLU A 103 -12.14 17.41 10.54
C GLU A 103 -11.57 17.98 11.84
N ALA A 104 -10.28 17.76 12.11
CA ALA A 104 -9.57 18.37 13.25
C ALA A 104 -9.60 19.92 13.15
N SER A 105 -9.42 20.47 11.95
CA SER A 105 -9.52 21.92 11.71
C SER A 105 -10.90 22.49 12.01
N GLN A 106 -11.95 21.67 11.94
CA GLN A 106 -13.32 22.02 12.31
C GLN A 106 -13.61 21.81 13.81
N GLY A 107 -12.60 21.45 14.60
CA GLY A 107 -12.70 21.24 16.04
C GLY A 107 -13.20 19.85 16.46
N LYS A 108 -13.22 18.87 15.57
CA LYS A 108 -13.59 17.49 15.91
C LYS A 108 -12.50 16.85 16.76
N GLN A 109 -12.83 16.54 18.01
CA GLN A 109 -11.92 15.91 18.95
C GLN A 109 -11.47 14.52 18.48
N GLY A 110 -10.19 14.18 18.71
CA GLY A 110 -9.62 12.88 18.33
C GLY A 110 -9.32 12.70 16.84
N ALA A 111 -9.69 13.65 15.96
CA ALA A 111 -9.45 13.51 14.53
C ALA A 111 -7.95 13.62 14.19
N ALA A 112 -7.19 14.45 14.91
CA ALA A 112 -5.74 14.55 14.73
C ALA A 112 -5.02 13.27 15.21
N ASP A 113 -5.42 12.70 16.36
CA ASP A 113 -4.93 11.42 16.85
C ASP A 113 -5.18 10.29 15.84
N PHE A 114 -6.40 10.29 15.29
CA PHE A 114 -6.78 9.32 14.26
C PHE A 114 -5.90 9.44 13.02
N ALA A 115 -5.56 10.64 12.56
CA ALA A 115 -4.70 10.85 11.41
C ALA A 115 -3.30 10.24 11.61
N ILE A 116 -2.65 10.51 12.75
CA ILE A 116 -1.32 9.96 13.08
C ILE A 116 -1.41 8.45 13.33
N GLY A 117 -2.36 8.02 14.16
CA GLY A 117 -2.53 6.61 14.52
C GLY A 117 -2.85 5.72 13.32
N SER A 118 -3.67 6.20 12.39
CA SER A 118 -4.00 5.45 11.16
C SER A 118 -2.77 5.21 10.30
N ILE A 119 -1.90 6.21 10.14
CA ILE A 119 -0.67 6.07 9.33
C ILE A 119 0.36 5.15 10.00
N LEU A 120 0.61 5.33 11.30
CA LEU A 120 1.51 4.41 12.02
C LEU A 120 0.97 2.97 12.01
N GLY A 121 -0.34 2.82 12.16
CA GLY A 121 -1.02 1.53 12.05
C GLY A 121 -0.89 0.92 10.65
N SER A 122 -1.07 1.72 9.58
CA SER A 122 -0.88 1.28 8.20
C SER A 122 0.56 0.80 7.96
N VAL A 123 1.57 1.60 8.34
CA VAL A 123 2.99 1.20 8.26
C VAL A 123 3.23 -0.12 8.98
N LEU A 124 2.70 -0.27 10.20
CA LEU A 124 2.86 -1.51 10.98
C LEU A 124 2.18 -2.71 10.29
N VAL A 125 0.95 -2.56 9.79
CA VAL A 125 0.23 -3.60 9.03
C VAL A 125 1.02 -4.01 7.79
N GLN A 126 1.49 -3.04 7.03
CA GLN A 126 2.19 -3.28 5.77
C GLN A 126 3.53 -4.00 5.98
N ILE A 127 4.34 -3.57 6.95
CA ILE A 127 5.68 -4.12 7.16
C ILE A 127 5.68 -5.43 7.97
N THR A 128 4.61 -5.74 8.67
CA THR A 128 4.50 -6.96 9.46
C THR A 128 3.50 -7.94 8.86
N LEU A 129 2.21 -7.63 8.88
CA LEU A 129 1.17 -8.53 8.42
C LEU A 129 1.25 -8.77 6.91
N ILE A 130 1.25 -7.71 6.11
CA ILE A 130 1.21 -7.82 4.64
C ILE A 130 2.50 -8.43 4.10
N LEU A 131 3.65 -7.87 4.49
CA LEU A 131 4.94 -8.42 4.10
C LEU A 131 5.09 -9.86 4.57
N GLY A 132 4.67 -10.17 5.80
CA GLY A 132 4.67 -11.52 6.34
C GLY A 132 3.85 -12.49 5.50
N ILE A 133 2.61 -12.14 5.14
CA ILE A 133 1.75 -12.96 4.27
C ILE A 133 2.39 -13.16 2.89
N VAL A 134 2.92 -12.11 2.27
CA VAL A 134 3.59 -12.18 0.96
C VAL A 134 4.75 -13.18 1.01
N VAL A 135 5.59 -13.09 2.04
CA VAL A 135 6.76 -13.96 2.22
C VAL A 135 6.37 -15.39 2.56
N MET A 136 5.33 -15.62 3.35
CA MET A 136 4.79 -16.96 3.63
C MET A 136 4.32 -17.66 2.36
N THR A 137 3.70 -16.93 1.43
CA THR A 137 3.26 -17.51 0.16
C THR A 137 4.45 -17.84 -0.74
N ARG A 138 5.45 -16.98 -0.77
CA ARG A 138 6.65 -17.15 -1.60
C ARG A 138 7.86 -16.44 -0.99
N SER A 139 8.95 -17.18 -0.82
CA SER A 139 10.25 -16.59 -0.46
C SER A 139 10.67 -15.52 -1.48
N VAL A 140 11.02 -14.33 -0.99
CA VAL A 140 11.36 -13.16 -1.81
C VAL A 140 12.83 -12.83 -1.64
N LYS A 141 13.58 -12.75 -2.75
CA LYS A 141 14.95 -12.21 -2.74
C LYS A 141 14.89 -10.69 -2.69
N VAL A 142 15.61 -10.10 -1.77
CA VAL A 142 15.80 -8.65 -1.63
C VAL A 142 17.23 -8.32 -2.01
N ARG A 143 17.43 -7.35 -2.88
CA ARG A 143 18.79 -6.96 -3.27
C ARG A 143 19.45 -6.14 -2.15
N PRO A 144 20.75 -6.34 -1.89
CA PRO A 144 21.48 -5.53 -0.92
C PRO A 144 21.40 -4.03 -1.19
N SER A 145 21.46 -3.62 -2.47
CA SER A 145 21.33 -2.21 -2.87
C SER A 145 19.97 -1.61 -2.50
N TRP A 146 18.89 -2.35 -2.69
CA TRP A 146 17.54 -1.88 -2.32
C TRP A 146 17.40 -1.70 -0.81
N LEU A 147 17.91 -2.67 -0.04
CA LEU A 147 17.84 -2.61 1.42
C LEU A 147 18.66 -1.45 1.98
N ASN A 148 19.93 -1.32 1.51
CA ASN A 148 20.84 -0.28 2.00
C ASN A 148 20.40 1.13 1.56
N ARG A 149 19.65 1.26 0.49
CA ARG A 149 19.12 2.52 -0.02
C ARG A 149 17.71 2.77 0.54
N ASP A 150 16.73 2.00 0.08
CA ASP A 150 15.32 2.28 0.31
C ASP A 150 14.86 1.80 1.68
N GLY A 151 15.41 0.69 2.19
CA GLY A 151 15.16 0.21 3.55
C GLY A 151 15.65 1.18 4.63
N VAL A 152 16.81 1.81 4.41
CA VAL A 152 17.32 2.85 5.33
C VAL A 152 16.43 4.09 5.28
N ILE A 153 16.02 4.53 4.08
CA ILE A 153 15.13 5.70 3.94
C ILE A 153 13.77 5.42 4.61
N MET A 154 13.22 4.20 4.46
CA MET A 154 12.00 3.79 5.15
C MET A 154 12.12 3.90 6.67
N LEU A 155 13.21 3.40 7.25
CA LEU A 155 13.45 3.53 8.70
C LEU A 155 13.58 5.01 9.10
N LEU A 156 14.36 5.80 8.36
CA LEU A 156 14.53 7.23 8.63
C LEU A 156 13.22 8.00 8.51
N ALA A 157 12.34 7.65 7.57
CA ALA A 157 11.03 8.27 7.41
C ALA A 157 10.16 8.09 8.67
N VAL A 158 10.09 6.85 9.19
CA VAL A 158 9.34 6.55 10.42
C VAL A 158 9.96 7.24 11.63
N VAL A 159 11.29 7.14 11.79
CA VAL A 159 11.99 7.77 12.92
C VAL A 159 11.85 9.30 12.89
N LEU A 160 11.93 9.92 11.71
CA LEU A 160 11.78 11.37 11.57
C LEU A 160 10.36 11.83 11.90
N LEU A 161 9.33 11.11 11.43
CA LEU A 161 7.96 11.39 11.81
C LEU A 161 7.79 11.34 13.32
N LEU A 162 8.24 10.26 13.97
CA LEU A 162 8.13 10.07 15.40
C LEU A 162 8.93 11.11 16.18
N PHE A 163 10.10 11.50 15.69
CA PHE A 163 10.90 12.57 16.29
C PHE A 163 10.14 13.89 16.34
N PHE A 164 9.50 14.31 15.24
CA PHE A 164 8.72 15.53 15.20
C PHE A 164 7.51 15.47 16.14
N VAL A 165 6.77 14.36 16.10
CA VAL A 165 5.60 14.17 16.99
C VAL A 165 6.03 14.16 18.47
N TRP A 166 7.16 13.50 18.80
CA TRP A 166 7.61 13.35 20.18
C TRP A 166 8.13 14.67 20.79
N THR A 167 8.79 15.53 20.01
CA THR A 167 9.42 16.74 20.55
C THR A 167 8.43 17.74 21.13
N LYS A 168 7.19 17.80 20.61
CA LYS A 168 6.19 18.79 21.05
C LYS A 168 4.81 18.18 21.33
N GLY A 169 4.62 16.87 21.15
CA GLY A 169 3.30 16.23 21.17
C GLY A 169 2.39 16.67 20.01
N GLU A 170 2.97 17.34 19.00
CA GLU A 170 2.25 17.92 17.87
C GLU A 170 3.16 17.93 16.65
N LEU A 171 2.63 17.55 15.50
CA LEU A 171 3.29 17.73 14.19
C LEU A 171 2.79 19.04 13.57
N ALA A 172 3.65 20.04 13.55
CA ALA A 172 3.35 21.35 13.03
C ALA A 172 3.29 21.37 11.48
N ARG A 173 2.62 22.36 10.90
CA ARG A 173 2.50 22.48 9.42
C ARG A 173 3.85 22.54 8.70
N TRP A 174 4.83 23.24 9.27
CA TRP A 174 6.17 23.36 8.68
C TRP A 174 6.96 22.04 8.74
N GLU A 175 6.75 21.22 9.79
CA GLU A 175 7.33 19.89 9.91
C GLU A 175 6.75 18.96 8.86
N GLY A 176 5.42 19.05 8.62
CA GLY A 176 4.77 18.34 7.52
C GLY A 176 5.25 18.77 6.15
N ALA A 177 5.49 20.07 5.95
CA ALA A 177 6.08 20.56 4.71
C ALA A 177 7.50 20.02 4.48
N ILE A 178 8.30 19.85 5.56
CA ILE A 178 9.61 19.19 5.48
C ILE A 178 9.44 17.71 5.08
N LEU A 179 8.55 16.97 5.74
CA LEU A 179 8.30 15.56 5.41
C LEU A 179 7.90 15.38 3.95
N ALA A 180 6.91 16.15 3.47
CA ALA A 180 6.47 16.11 2.08
C ALA A 180 7.58 16.51 1.10
N SER A 181 8.40 17.52 1.44
CA SER A 181 9.53 17.94 0.62
C SER A 181 10.62 16.87 0.53
N LEU A 182 10.90 16.17 1.63
CA LEU A 182 11.84 15.05 1.64
C LEU A 182 11.34 13.89 0.77
N TYR A 183 10.03 13.63 0.77
CA TYR A 183 9.44 12.65 -0.15
C TYR A 183 9.64 13.04 -1.61
N VAL A 184 9.32 14.28 -1.97
CA VAL A 184 9.53 14.80 -3.34
C VAL A 184 11.01 14.71 -3.72
N ALA A 185 11.93 15.11 -2.83
CA ALA A 185 13.37 15.00 -3.07
C ALA A 185 13.81 13.55 -3.30
N TYR A 186 13.27 12.61 -2.52
CA TYR A 186 13.53 11.18 -2.70
C TYR A 186 13.06 10.67 -4.07
N ILE A 187 11.83 11.02 -4.50
CA ILE A 187 11.31 10.63 -5.81
C ILE A 187 12.15 11.21 -6.94
N VAL A 188 12.49 12.51 -6.87
CA VAL A 188 13.36 13.16 -7.87
C VAL A 188 14.72 12.45 -7.93
N TRP A 189 15.31 12.14 -6.78
CA TRP A 189 16.59 11.44 -6.72
C TRP A 189 16.52 10.03 -7.31
N LEU A 190 15.45 9.25 -7.05
CA LEU A 190 15.23 7.95 -7.68
C LEU A 190 15.15 8.05 -9.20
N LEU A 191 14.41 9.05 -9.71
CA LEU A 191 14.28 9.27 -11.15
C LEU A 191 15.59 9.70 -11.80
N MET A 192 16.42 10.48 -11.10
CA MET A 192 17.77 10.86 -11.58
C MET A 192 18.72 9.66 -11.63
N LYS A 193 18.58 8.70 -10.70
CA LYS A 193 19.41 7.49 -10.62
C LYS A 193 18.81 6.28 -11.36
N ARG A 194 17.72 6.46 -12.09
CA ARG A 194 16.96 5.37 -12.73
C ARG A 194 17.81 4.45 -13.61
N GLU A 195 18.76 5.00 -14.37
CA GLU A 195 19.60 4.22 -15.26
C GLU A 195 20.59 3.33 -14.50
N ALA A 196 21.24 3.87 -13.46
CA ALA A 196 22.14 3.11 -12.61
C ALA A 196 21.40 1.97 -11.89
N ILE A 197 20.19 2.28 -11.34
CA ILE A 197 19.36 1.27 -10.66
C ILE A 197 18.90 0.19 -11.65
N ARG A 198 18.63 0.56 -12.89
CA ARG A 198 18.28 -0.40 -13.94
C ARG A 198 19.45 -1.29 -14.34
N GLN A 199 20.65 -0.74 -14.49
CA GLN A 199 21.85 -1.52 -14.80
C GLN A 199 22.09 -2.59 -13.72
N GLU A 200 22.01 -2.22 -12.43
CA GLU A 200 22.09 -3.17 -11.32
C GLU A 200 21.02 -4.28 -11.43
N GLU A 201 19.82 -3.92 -11.88
CA GLU A 201 18.71 -4.88 -12.03
C GLU A 201 18.96 -5.88 -13.17
N VAL A 202 19.51 -5.43 -14.27
CA VAL A 202 19.84 -6.25 -15.46
C VAL A 202 21.04 -7.16 -15.20
N GLU A 203 22.12 -6.63 -14.59
CA GLU A 203 23.34 -7.40 -14.31
C GLU A 203 23.08 -8.61 -13.40
N GLU A 204 22.21 -8.48 -12.40
CA GLU A 204 21.89 -9.58 -11.51
C GLU A 204 20.82 -10.55 -12.03
N SER A 205 19.88 -10.08 -12.85
CA SER A 205 18.77 -10.93 -13.34
C SER A 205 19.19 -11.81 -14.53
N GLY A 206 20.24 -11.44 -15.26
CA GLY A 206 20.63 -12.12 -16.50
C GLY A 206 19.57 -12.06 -17.60
N GLU A 207 18.47 -11.38 -17.37
CA GLU A 207 17.30 -11.35 -18.24
C GLU A 207 17.12 -10.00 -18.91
N TYR A 208 17.63 -9.91 -20.13
CA TYR A 208 17.10 -8.97 -21.11
C TYR A 208 15.80 -9.56 -21.69
N GLN A 209 14.76 -9.73 -20.88
CA GLN A 209 13.48 -10.21 -21.40
C GLN A 209 12.63 -9.07 -21.93
N VAL A 210 12.82 -8.77 -23.22
CA VAL A 210 11.81 -8.15 -24.08
C VAL A 210 10.81 -9.25 -24.51
N ARG A 211 10.03 -9.78 -23.59
CA ARG A 211 8.87 -10.62 -23.90
C ARG A 211 7.67 -10.17 -23.06
N GLY A 212 6.84 -9.34 -23.64
CA GLY A 212 5.54 -8.91 -23.14
C GLY A 212 4.77 -8.22 -24.24
N SER A 213 3.46 -8.19 -24.19
CA SER A 213 2.61 -7.49 -25.13
C SER A 213 3.10 -6.05 -25.35
N ASN A 214 3.35 -5.66 -26.59
CA ASN A 214 3.85 -4.34 -26.95
C ASN A 214 2.70 -3.32 -26.97
N TRP A 215 2.21 -2.92 -25.79
CA TRP A 215 1.24 -1.87 -25.66
C TRP A 215 1.89 -0.48 -25.79
N SER A 216 1.11 0.51 -26.23
CA SER A 216 1.55 1.90 -26.23
C SER A 216 1.74 2.41 -24.78
N SER A 217 2.58 3.44 -24.59
CA SER A 217 2.75 4.04 -23.26
C SER A 217 1.44 4.57 -22.67
N ALA A 218 0.55 5.11 -23.52
CA ALA A 218 -0.77 5.56 -23.12
C ALA A 218 -1.65 4.39 -22.63
N ALA A 219 -1.60 3.22 -23.31
CA ALA A 219 -2.32 2.04 -22.87
C ALA A 219 -1.82 1.53 -21.51
N TYR A 220 -0.50 1.50 -21.28
CA TYR A 220 0.06 1.14 -19.98
C TYR A 220 -0.34 2.10 -18.87
N LEU A 221 -0.36 3.42 -19.12
CA LEU A 221 -0.85 4.41 -18.16
C LEU A 221 -2.32 4.19 -17.83
N ILE A 222 -3.16 3.91 -18.82
CA ILE A 222 -4.57 3.59 -18.60
C ILE A 222 -4.71 2.32 -17.75
N MET A 223 -3.92 1.27 -18.03
CA MET A 223 -3.89 0.06 -17.21
C MET A 223 -3.55 0.37 -15.74
N ILE A 224 -2.56 1.24 -15.50
CA ILE A 224 -2.17 1.64 -14.15
C ILE A 224 -3.32 2.38 -13.46
N PHE A 225 -3.85 3.44 -14.08
CA PHE A 225 -4.88 4.26 -13.43
C PHE A 225 -6.19 3.53 -13.24
N LEU A 226 -6.68 2.80 -14.23
CA LEU A 226 -7.93 2.03 -14.11
C LEU A 226 -7.76 0.84 -13.17
N GLY A 227 -6.64 0.11 -13.26
CA GLY A 227 -6.35 -1.00 -12.37
C GLY A 227 -6.32 -0.54 -10.91
N LEU A 228 -5.66 0.58 -10.64
CA LEU A 228 -5.62 1.17 -9.30
C LEU A 228 -7.01 1.64 -8.84
N ALA A 229 -7.75 2.38 -9.67
CA ALA A 229 -9.07 2.88 -9.33
C ALA A 229 -10.04 1.74 -8.98
N PHE A 230 -10.02 0.67 -9.77
CA PHE A 230 -10.84 -0.52 -9.51
C PHE A 230 -10.36 -1.30 -8.28
N ALA A 231 -9.04 -1.38 -8.02
CA ALA A 231 -8.52 -2.03 -6.83
C ALA A 231 -8.95 -1.29 -5.55
N VAL A 232 -8.81 0.04 -5.52
CA VAL A 232 -9.27 0.88 -4.39
C VAL A 232 -10.77 0.78 -4.21
N TYR A 233 -11.55 0.85 -5.29
CA TYR A 233 -13.01 0.69 -5.22
C TYR A 233 -13.40 -0.70 -4.67
N ALA A 234 -12.77 -1.76 -5.17
CA ALA A 234 -13.04 -3.13 -4.72
C ALA A 234 -12.68 -3.33 -3.24
N ALA A 235 -11.54 -2.78 -2.79
CA ALA A 235 -11.12 -2.82 -1.40
C ALA A 235 -12.14 -2.13 -0.48
N ASN A 236 -12.59 -0.93 -0.84
CA ASN A 236 -13.60 -0.20 -0.07
C ASN A 236 -14.92 -0.99 0.06
N ILE A 237 -15.41 -1.56 -1.04
CA ILE A 237 -16.62 -2.41 -1.00
C ILE A 237 -16.41 -3.65 -0.13
N LEU A 238 -15.25 -4.29 -0.26
CA LEU A 238 -14.92 -5.49 0.51
C LEU A 238 -14.90 -5.18 2.02
N VAL A 239 -14.32 -4.06 2.43
CA VAL A 239 -14.30 -3.59 3.82
C VAL A 239 -15.72 -3.28 4.32
N GLU A 240 -16.51 -2.52 3.54
CA GLU A 240 -17.89 -2.17 3.86
C GLU A 240 -18.73 -3.44 4.10
N GLN A 241 -18.67 -4.40 3.18
CA GLN A 241 -19.43 -5.63 3.28
C GLN A 241 -18.91 -6.58 4.37
N ALA A 242 -17.60 -6.62 4.61
CA ALA A 242 -17.02 -7.38 5.72
C ALA A 242 -17.45 -6.82 7.08
N TYR A 243 -17.50 -5.49 7.20
CA TYR A 243 -18.02 -4.80 8.37
C TYR A 243 -19.48 -5.16 8.64
N ASP A 244 -20.34 -5.05 7.62
CA ASP A 244 -21.77 -5.39 7.71
C ASP A 244 -21.96 -6.86 8.09
N LEU A 245 -21.18 -7.77 7.51
CA LEU A 245 -21.24 -9.20 7.82
C LEU A 245 -20.83 -9.46 9.27
N ALA A 246 -19.76 -8.83 9.74
CA ALA A 246 -19.27 -8.99 11.11
C ALA A 246 -20.32 -8.51 12.13
N LEU A 247 -21.02 -7.39 11.86
CA LEU A 247 -22.11 -6.92 12.69
C LEU A 247 -23.30 -7.86 12.71
N LYS A 248 -23.68 -8.44 11.57
CA LYS A 248 -24.73 -9.45 11.49
C LYS A 248 -24.38 -10.72 12.26
N LEU A 249 -23.08 -11.05 12.34
CA LEU A 249 -22.53 -12.15 13.15
C LEU A 249 -22.33 -11.77 14.63
N LYS A 250 -22.79 -10.56 15.05
CA LYS A 250 -22.69 -10.04 16.41
C LYS A 250 -21.26 -9.89 16.93
N VAL A 251 -20.31 -9.64 16.05
CA VAL A 251 -18.94 -9.26 16.45
C VAL A 251 -18.98 -7.84 17.02
N PRO A 252 -18.34 -7.56 18.17
CA PRO A 252 -18.37 -6.23 18.79
C PRO A 252 -17.79 -5.15 17.84
N HIS A 253 -18.46 -3.98 17.79
CA HIS A 253 -18.08 -2.84 16.93
C HIS A 253 -16.64 -2.40 17.13
N SER A 254 -16.13 -2.43 18.36
CA SER A 254 -14.74 -2.08 18.70
C SER A 254 -13.73 -3.00 18.01
N VAL A 255 -14.00 -4.31 17.97
CA VAL A 255 -13.15 -5.30 17.28
C VAL A 255 -13.20 -5.10 15.78
N VAL A 256 -14.40 -4.90 15.22
CA VAL A 256 -14.58 -4.70 13.77
C VAL A 256 -13.91 -3.41 13.31
N GLY A 257 -14.08 -2.31 14.04
CA GLY A 257 -13.50 -1.01 13.67
C GLY A 257 -11.97 -1.04 13.65
N THR A 258 -11.33 -1.64 14.66
CA THR A 258 -9.86 -1.70 14.75
C THR A 258 -9.22 -2.65 13.75
N THR A 259 -9.85 -3.81 13.51
CA THR A 259 -9.26 -4.84 12.64
C THR A 259 -9.65 -4.67 11.18
N VAL A 260 -10.95 -4.50 10.91
CA VAL A 260 -11.46 -4.41 9.54
C VAL A 260 -11.05 -3.09 8.88
N SER A 261 -11.12 -1.96 9.60
CA SER A 261 -10.69 -0.66 9.05
C SER A 261 -9.17 -0.60 8.84
N GLY A 262 -8.38 -0.97 9.87
CA GLY A 262 -6.92 -0.91 9.79
C GLY A 262 -6.31 -1.82 8.71
N ILE A 263 -6.85 -3.04 8.55
CA ILE A 263 -6.42 -3.94 7.46
C ILE A 263 -7.00 -3.50 6.12
N GLY A 264 -8.21 -2.95 6.15
CA GLY A 264 -9.00 -2.65 4.95
C GLY A 264 -8.36 -1.62 4.04
N THR A 265 -7.84 -0.53 4.58
CA THR A 265 -7.15 0.51 3.79
C THR A 265 -5.90 -0.03 3.11
N SER A 266 -5.25 -1.04 3.70
CA SER A 266 -4.03 -1.67 3.17
C SER A 266 -4.30 -2.93 2.30
N LEU A 267 -5.56 -3.22 1.96
CA LEU A 267 -5.90 -4.34 1.05
C LEU A 267 -5.38 -4.15 -0.39
N PRO A 268 -5.38 -2.94 -0.97
CA PRO A 268 -4.74 -2.71 -2.26
C PRO A 268 -3.26 -3.10 -2.25
N GLU A 269 -2.51 -2.69 -1.23
CA GLU A 269 -1.10 -3.03 -1.04
C GLU A 269 -0.89 -4.54 -0.94
N LEU A 270 -1.69 -5.21 -0.09
CA LEU A 270 -1.62 -6.66 0.08
C LEU A 270 -1.83 -7.38 -1.26
N THR A 271 -2.89 -7.01 -1.99
CA THR A 271 -3.26 -7.69 -3.23
C THR A 271 -2.22 -7.45 -4.31
N ILE A 272 -1.80 -6.19 -4.48
CA ILE A 272 -0.78 -5.83 -5.47
C ILE A 272 0.57 -6.49 -5.14
N ALA A 273 0.99 -6.49 -3.87
CA ALA A 273 2.23 -7.13 -3.46
C ALA A 273 2.20 -8.66 -3.65
N LEU A 274 1.10 -9.33 -3.32
CA LEU A 274 0.91 -10.77 -3.53
C LEU A 274 0.95 -11.15 -5.01
N MET A 275 0.25 -10.38 -5.86
CA MET A 275 0.20 -10.64 -7.29
C MET A 275 1.54 -10.31 -7.95
N ALA A 276 2.16 -9.20 -7.56
CA ALA A 276 3.48 -8.80 -8.06
C ALA A 276 4.57 -9.79 -7.64
N ALA A 277 4.53 -10.37 -6.44
CA ALA A 277 5.52 -11.36 -5.99
C ALA A 277 5.63 -12.58 -6.93
N LYS A 278 4.59 -12.89 -7.70
CA LYS A 278 4.58 -13.94 -8.71
C LYS A 278 5.20 -13.50 -10.04
N ARG A 279 5.13 -12.21 -10.38
CA ARG A 279 5.44 -11.68 -11.71
C ARG A 279 6.62 -10.72 -11.74
N SER A 280 6.81 -9.93 -10.67
CA SER A 280 7.82 -8.89 -10.56
C SER A 280 8.23 -8.70 -9.11
N LYS A 281 9.41 -9.19 -8.75
CA LYS A 281 9.96 -8.99 -7.40
C LYS A 281 10.27 -7.52 -7.12
N GLY A 282 10.71 -6.78 -8.14
CA GLY A 282 10.98 -5.35 -8.05
C GLY A 282 9.72 -4.57 -7.69
N VAL A 283 8.62 -4.80 -8.41
CA VAL A 283 7.32 -4.15 -8.09
C VAL A 283 6.83 -4.56 -6.71
N ALA A 284 6.89 -5.86 -6.33
CA ALA A 284 6.40 -6.32 -5.04
C ALA A 284 7.13 -5.66 -3.85
N ILE A 285 8.46 -5.71 -3.85
CA ILE A 285 9.29 -5.10 -2.80
C ILE A 285 9.20 -3.58 -2.86
N GLY A 286 9.23 -3.01 -4.08
CA GLY A 286 9.11 -1.57 -4.28
C GLY A 286 7.79 -1.02 -3.74
N THR A 287 6.66 -1.70 -3.95
CA THR A 287 5.37 -1.30 -3.39
C THR A 287 5.43 -1.30 -1.86
N LEU A 288 5.86 -2.39 -1.24
CA LEU A 288 5.85 -2.51 0.22
C LEU A 288 6.81 -1.53 0.90
N ILE A 289 8.05 -1.39 0.41
CA ILE A 289 8.99 -0.40 0.95
C ILE A 289 8.51 1.02 0.62
N GLY A 290 8.03 1.24 -0.60
CA GLY A 290 7.58 2.54 -1.08
C GLY A 290 6.41 3.09 -0.28
N SER A 291 5.36 2.30 -0.03
CA SER A 291 4.21 2.74 0.79
C SER A 291 4.66 3.08 2.22
N ASN A 292 5.59 2.30 2.79
CA ASN A 292 6.16 2.60 4.12
C ASN A 292 7.13 3.81 4.14
N ILE A 293 7.48 4.39 2.99
CA ILE A 293 8.14 5.70 2.84
C ILE A 293 7.08 6.77 2.56
N THR A 294 6.12 6.48 1.68
CA THR A 294 5.07 7.40 1.25
C THR A 294 4.19 7.83 2.44
N ASP A 295 3.76 6.88 3.25
CA ASP A 295 2.82 7.13 4.33
C ASP A 295 3.39 8.07 5.41
N PRO A 296 4.59 7.82 5.99
CA PRO A 296 5.16 8.73 6.97
C PRO A 296 5.56 10.10 6.42
N LEU A 297 6.01 10.16 5.15
CA LEU A 297 6.53 11.40 4.58
C LEU A 297 5.45 12.20 3.85
N LEU A 298 4.69 11.56 2.95
CA LEU A 298 3.73 12.27 2.10
C LEU A 298 2.35 12.35 2.75
N SER A 299 1.80 11.21 3.23
CA SER A 299 0.42 11.17 3.73
C SER A 299 0.27 12.02 4.99
N VAL A 300 1.13 11.81 5.99
CA VAL A 300 1.15 12.63 7.22
C VAL A 300 1.63 14.06 6.92
N GLY A 301 2.61 14.21 6.02
CA GLY A 301 3.11 15.51 5.59
C GLY A 301 1.98 16.39 5.05
N ILE A 302 1.18 15.89 4.11
CA ILE A 302 0.01 16.60 3.56
C ILE A 302 -1.04 16.86 4.66
N ALA A 303 -1.37 15.87 5.47
CA ALA A 303 -2.35 16.00 6.53
C ALA A 303 -1.97 17.11 7.52
N SER A 304 -0.72 17.14 7.99
CA SER A 304 -0.26 18.19 8.93
C SER A 304 -0.18 19.58 8.30
N MET A 305 0.03 19.70 6.98
CA MET A 305 -0.07 20.98 6.28
C MET A 305 -1.50 21.53 6.26
N ILE A 306 -2.52 20.65 6.20
CA ILE A 306 -3.94 21.04 6.31
C ILE A 306 -4.21 21.56 7.73
N HIS A 307 -3.86 20.77 8.75
CA HIS A 307 -4.02 21.13 10.16
C HIS A 307 -2.89 20.49 10.99
N PRO A 308 -2.28 21.21 11.96
CA PRO A 308 -1.34 20.61 12.89
C PRO A 308 -1.95 19.38 13.56
N LEU A 309 -1.18 18.29 13.61
CA LEU A 309 -1.67 17.02 14.17
C LEU A 309 -1.11 16.85 15.58
N SER A 310 -1.95 17.08 16.57
CA SER A 310 -1.61 16.90 17.99
C SER A 310 -2.11 15.55 18.50
N ILE A 311 -1.34 14.90 19.38
CA ILE A 311 -1.80 13.75 20.13
C ILE A 311 -2.48 14.25 21.39
N SER A 312 -3.76 13.92 21.55
CA SER A 312 -4.55 14.38 22.68
C SER A 312 -4.29 13.54 23.94
N PRO A 313 -4.50 14.13 25.15
CA PRO A 313 -4.46 13.37 26.40
C PRO A 313 -5.46 12.20 26.45
N GLN A 314 -6.55 12.26 25.66
CA GLN A 314 -7.55 11.20 25.58
C GLN A 314 -7.04 9.95 24.85
N ASP A 315 -5.92 10.03 24.12
CA ASP A 315 -5.25 8.87 23.50
C ASP A 315 -4.69 7.89 24.57
N ASN A 316 -4.62 8.29 25.83
CA ASN A 316 -4.08 7.51 26.95
C ASN A 316 -2.67 6.92 26.66
N GLY A 317 -1.88 7.59 25.82
CA GLY A 317 -0.56 7.14 25.42
C GLY A 317 -0.54 6.01 24.37
N LEU A 318 -1.69 5.55 23.87
CA LEU A 318 -1.76 4.40 22.94
C LEU A 318 -0.88 4.60 21.71
N THR A 319 -0.91 5.80 21.12
CA THR A 319 -0.12 6.10 19.92
C THR A 319 1.38 6.10 20.22
N MET A 320 1.84 6.78 21.27
CA MET A 320 3.28 6.93 21.56
C MET A 320 3.87 5.77 22.35
N ASP A 321 3.10 5.16 23.27
CA ASP A 321 3.62 4.11 24.14
C ASP A 321 3.48 2.71 23.56
N ILE A 322 2.55 2.50 22.61
CA ILE A 322 2.27 1.18 22.04
C ILE A 322 2.46 1.17 20.52
N ILE A 323 1.73 2.02 19.75
CA ILE A 323 1.73 1.95 18.29
C ILE A 323 3.09 2.38 17.72
N ALA A 324 3.65 3.49 18.17
CA ALA A 324 4.91 4.00 17.67
C ALA A 324 6.10 3.04 17.93
N PRO A 325 6.32 2.52 19.17
CA PRO A 325 7.35 1.53 19.41
C PRO A 325 7.15 0.24 18.62
N ALA A 326 5.90 -0.25 18.50
CA ALA A 326 5.60 -1.44 17.71
C ALA A 326 5.92 -1.22 16.23
N THR A 327 5.63 -0.02 15.69
CA THR A 327 5.95 0.32 14.30
C THR A 327 7.47 0.32 14.06
N VAL A 328 8.25 0.96 14.93
CA VAL A 328 9.73 0.97 14.84
C VAL A 328 10.29 -0.45 14.95
N LEU A 329 9.82 -1.22 15.95
CA LEU A 329 10.25 -2.60 16.13
C LEU A 329 9.90 -3.48 14.94
N GLY A 330 8.70 -3.32 14.37
CA GLY A 330 8.26 -4.03 13.17
C GLY A 330 9.17 -3.73 11.96
N VAL A 331 9.49 -2.45 11.73
CA VAL A 331 10.42 -2.01 10.68
C VAL A 331 11.81 -2.61 10.91
N LEU A 332 12.35 -2.49 12.12
CA LEU A 332 13.67 -3.04 12.46
C LEU A 332 13.72 -4.56 12.30
N LEU A 333 12.68 -5.27 12.73
CA LEU A 333 12.57 -6.72 12.59
C LEU A 333 12.54 -7.15 11.12
N ALA A 334 11.75 -6.47 10.29
CA ALA A 334 11.68 -6.74 8.86
C ALA A 334 13.03 -6.48 8.17
N LEU A 335 13.68 -5.34 8.47
CA LEU A 335 15.00 -5.01 7.93
C LEU A 335 16.08 -6.01 8.39
N PHE A 336 16.01 -6.46 9.64
CA PHE A 336 16.92 -7.50 10.17
C PHE A 336 16.78 -8.80 9.39
N PHE A 337 15.56 -9.28 9.18
CA PHE A 337 15.32 -10.51 8.41
C PHE A 337 15.76 -10.36 6.95
N MET A 338 15.44 -9.22 6.31
CA MET A 338 15.90 -8.93 4.95
C MET A 338 17.43 -8.95 4.83
N ARG A 339 18.14 -8.39 5.83
CA ARG A 339 19.60 -8.25 5.81
C ARG A 339 20.32 -9.56 6.09
N ARG A 340 19.71 -10.48 6.85
CA ARG A 340 20.35 -11.71 7.33
C ARG A 340 20.85 -12.60 6.19
N THR A 341 20.04 -12.81 5.15
CA THR A 341 20.35 -13.70 4.02
C THR A 341 20.07 -13.06 2.66
N TYR A 342 19.57 -11.81 2.62
CA TYR A 342 19.05 -11.15 1.42
C TYR A 342 17.99 -12.00 0.68
N ARG A 343 17.42 -12.96 1.41
CA ARG A 343 16.37 -13.83 0.97
C ARG A 343 15.38 -14.00 2.10
N PHE A 344 14.22 -13.39 1.96
CA PHE A 344 13.18 -13.46 2.96
C PHE A 344 12.54 -14.86 2.94
N GLU A 345 12.69 -15.60 4.01
CA GLU A 345 12.22 -16.98 4.11
C GLU A 345 10.81 -17.04 4.74
N ARG A 346 10.07 -18.13 4.46
CA ARG A 346 8.67 -18.27 4.90
C ARG A 346 8.49 -18.19 6.41
N TRP A 347 9.42 -18.74 7.19
CA TRP A 347 9.35 -18.71 8.65
C TRP A 347 9.51 -17.27 9.20
N GLU A 348 10.33 -16.44 8.55
CA GLU A 348 10.51 -15.03 8.89
C GLU A 348 9.20 -14.25 8.65
N GLY A 349 8.47 -14.59 7.55
CA GLY A 349 7.12 -14.10 7.32
C GLY A 349 6.15 -14.49 8.44
N THR A 350 6.22 -15.74 8.91
CA THR A 350 5.41 -16.20 10.05
C THR A 350 5.73 -15.41 11.32
N CYS A 351 7.02 -15.12 11.59
CA CYS A 351 7.41 -14.29 12.73
C CYS A 351 6.82 -12.87 12.66
N LEU A 352 6.79 -12.27 11.47
CA LEU A 352 6.18 -10.95 11.28
C LEU A 352 4.66 -10.96 11.51
N VAL A 353 3.95 -11.98 11.00
CA VAL A 353 2.52 -12.13 11.24
C VAL A 353 2.23 -12.35 12.74
N LEU A 354 3.02 -13.16 13.41
CA LEU A 354 2.90 -13.37 14.86
C LEU A 354 3.18 -12.09 15.65
N PHE A 355 4.18 -11.31 15.22
CA PHE A 355 4.45 -10.00 15.83
C PHE A 355 3.22 -9.09 15.75
N TYR A 356 2.58 -9.02 14.58
CA TYR A 356 1.35 -8.25 14.43
C TYR A 356 0.20 -8.77 15.30
N ALA A 357 0.03 -10.09 15.37
CA ALA A 357 -0.99 -10.70 16.24
C ALA A 357 -0.76 -10.37 17.73
N ILE A 358 0.50 -10.43 18.19
CA ILE A 358 0.88 -10.04 19.57
C ILE A 358 0.59 -8.55 19.77
N PHE A 359 0.94 -7.68 18.81
CA PHE A 359 0.61 -6.26 18.86
C PHE A 359 -0.89 -6.03 19.05
N LEU A 360 -1.76 -6.73 18.32
CA LEU A 360 -3.21 -6.59 18.46
C LEU A 360 -3.69 -6.99 19.87
N VAL A 361 -3.11 -8.05 20.45
CA VAL A 361 -3.43 -8.47 21.83
C VAL A 361 -2.99 -7.40 22.83
N VAL A 362 -1.76 -6.88 22.70
CA VAL A 362 -1.25 -5.80 23.56
C VAL A 362 -2.10 -4.55 23.45
N LEU A 363 -2.47 -4.16 22.24
CA LEU A 363 -3.34 -3.01 21.99
C LEU A 363 -4.71 -3.20 22.67
N GLN A 364 -5.28 -4.39 22.60
CA GLN A 364 -6.57 -4.69 23.20
C GLN A 364 -6.53 -4.70 24.74
N LEU A 365 -5.41 -5.11 25.34
CA LEU A 365 -5.25 -5.14 26.80
C LEU A 365 -5.03 -3.75 27.41
N ASN A 366 -4.59 -2.77 26.63
CA ASN A 366 -4.30 -1.40 27.07
C ASN A 366 -5.39 -0.37 26.66
N ARG A 367 -6.50 -0.84 26.10
CA ARG A 367 -7.71 -0.06 25.86
C ARG A 367 -8.61 -0.13 27.09
#